data_1da1177293b98262155ffba2a8f3f72f
#
_entry.id   1da1177293b98262155ffba2a8f3f72f
#
_cell.length_a   1.000
_cell.length_b   1.000
_cell.length_c   1.000
_cell.angle_alpha   90.00
_cell.angle_beta   90.00
_cell.angle_gamma   90.00
#
_symmetry.space_group_name_H-M   'P 1'
#
loop_
_entity.id
_entity.type
_entity.pdbx_description
1 polymer ?
#
loop_
_entity_poly.entity_id
_entity_poly.type
_entity_poly.pdbx_seq_one_letter_code
_entity_poly.pdbx_strand_id
1 'polypeptide(L)'
;MRELRNLCTTYDACLILDEIQSGYGRSGKFFAHQYAGIKPDLISVAKGIANGFPMGGLLISPKFKPVYGMLGTTFGGNHLACAAAIAVLDIMEDERLIDNAAKVGAYLLEELHKLLHRSSLIFIYSLQR
;
A
#
# COMPACT_ATOMS: atom_id res chain seq x y z
N MET A 1 3.96 -8.32 -11.59
CA MET A 1 2.99 -8.60 -10.48
C MET A 1 1.98 -9.69 -10.85
N ARG A 2 1.25 -9.62 -11.99
CA ARG A 2 0.30 -10.67 -12.39
C ARG A 2 0.97 -12.04 -12.56
N GLU A 3 2.11 -12.07 -13.24
CA GLU A 3 2.89 -13.30 -13.41
C GLU A 3 3.34 -13.89 -12.07
N LEU A 4 3.79 -13.04 -11.14
CA LEU A 4 4.15 -13.47 -9.79
C LEU A 4 2.95 -14.10 -9.05
N ARG A 5 1.75 -13.49 -9.14
CA ARG A 5 0.54 -14.08 -8.55
C ARG A 5 0.23 -15.44 -9.19
N ASN A 6 0.38 -15.56 -10.51
CA ASN A 6 0.15 -16.83 -11.21
C ASN A 6 1.14 -17.91 -10.74
N LEU A 7 2.43 -17.57 -10.65
CA LEU A 7 3.44 -18.48 -10.13
C LEU A 7 3.13 -18.94 -8.69
N CYS A 8 2.83 -17.99 -7.81
CA CYS A 8 2.43 -18.34 -6.44
C CYS A 8 1.21 -19.27 -6.39
N THR A 9 0.25 -19.07 -7.31
CA THR A 9 -0.92 -19.95 -7.39
C THR A 9 -0.54 -21.34 -7.91
N THR A 10 0.32 -21.42 -8.92
CA THR A 10 0.77 -22.68 -9.53
C THR A 10 1.54 -23.56 -8.55
N TYR A 11 2.37 -22.93 -7.72
CA TYR A 11 3.24 -23.63 -6.77
C TYR A 11 2.68 -23.65 -5.34
N ASP A 12 1.42 -23.26 -5.15
CA ASP A 12 0.78 -23.11 -3.83
C ASP A 12 1.63 -22.29 -2.82
N ALA A 13 2.32 -21.29 -3.34
CA ALA A 13 3.13 -20.38 -2.54
C ALA A 13 2.30 -19.19 -2.05
N CYS A 14 2.59 -18.72 -0.83
CA CYS A 14 1.96 -17.54 -0.27
C CYS A 14 2.54 -16.27 -0.90
N LEU A 15 1.69 -15.41 -1.46
CA LEU A 15 2.07 -14.09 -1.94
C LEU A 15 1.86 -13.05 -0.83
N ILE A 16 2.95 -12.56 -0.29
CA ILE A 16 2.96 -11.49 0.70
C ILE A 16 3.35 -10.18 0.02
N LEU A 17 2.56 -9.14 0.15
CA LEU A 17 2.88 -7.80 -0.34
C LEU A 17 3.14 -6.85 0.82
N ASP A 18 4.29 -6.21 0.80
CA ASP A 18 4.62 -5.13 1.71
C ASP A 18 4.08 -3.80 1.18
N GLU A 19 2.95 -3.37 1.71
CA GLU A 19 2.32 -2.09 1.40
C GLU A 19 2.54 -1.04 2.51
N ILE A 20 3.55 -1.26 3.35
CA ILE A 20 3.88 -0.34 4.46
C ILE A 20 4.12 1.08 3.96
N GLN A 21 4.77 1.23 2.80
CA GLN A 21 5.05 2.53 2.20
C GLN A 21 4.10 2.90 1.07
N SER A 22 3.63 1.94 0.30
CA SER A 22 2.82 2.15 -0.91
C SER A 22 1.32 2.19 -0.64
N GLY A 23 0.88 1.66 0.48
CA GLY A 23 -0.52 1.68 0.89
C GLY A 23 -1.02 3.04 1.38
N TYR A 24 -2.26 3.06 1.81
CA TYR A 24 -2.95 4.25 2.32
C TYR A 24 -2.92 5.43 1.35
N GLY A 25 -3.22 5.15 0.07
CA GLY A 25 -3.41 6.18 -0.96
C GLY A 25 -2.14 6.74 -1.58
N ARG A 26 -0.94 6.37 -1.11
CA ARG A 26 0.34 6.93 -1.55
C ARG A 26 0.54 6.90 -3.06
N SER A 27 0.08 5.87 -3.72
CA SER A 27 0.23 5.67 -5.17
C SER A 27 -0.96 6.16 -6.00
N GLY A 28 -2.01 6.72 -5.38
CA GLY A 28 -3.27 7.07 -6.05
C GLY A 28 -4.27 5.91 -6.14
N LYS A 29 -3.97 4.81 -5.46
CA LYS A 29 -4.90 3.73 -5.10
C LYS A 29 -4.74 3.45 -3.61
N PHE A 30 -5.75 2.88 -2.95
CA PHE A 30 -5.63 2.55 -1.53
C PHE A 30 -4.43 1.63 -1.27
N PHE A 31 -4.27 0.60 -2.11
CA PHE A 31 -3.09 -0.25 -2.17
C PHE A 31 -2.49 -0.25 -3.58
N ALA A 32 -1.17 -0.23 -3.70
CA ALA A 32 -0.48 -0.20 -4.99
C ALA A 32 -0.74 -1.45 -5.83
N HIS A 33 -0.91 -2.63 -5.23
CA HIS A 33 -1.21 -3.87 -5.96
C HIS A 33 -2.53 -3.82 -6.73
N GLN A 34 -3.43 -2.88 -6.39
CA GLN A 34 -4.70 -2.70 -7.11
C GLN A 34 -4.49 -2.29 -8.58
N TYR A 35 -3.35 -1.68 -8.93
CA TYR A 35 -2.99 -1.41 -10.33
C TYR A 35 -2.79 -2.69 -11.15
N ALA A 36 -2.33 -3.75 -10.52
CA ALA A 36 -2.18 -5.04 -11.17
C ALA A 36 -3.47 -5.87 -11.20
N GLY A 37 -4.51 -5.48 -10.47
CA GLY A 37 -5.78 -6.21 -10.36
C GLY A 37 -5.61 -7.60 -9.74
N ILE A 38 -4.64 -7.78 -8.85
CA ILE A 38 -4.37 -9.05 -8.15
C ILE A 38 -4.87 -9.00 -6.71
N LYS A 39 -5.05 -10.18 -6.13
CA LYS A 39 -5.31 -10.33 -4.69
C LYS A 39 -4.13 -11.10 -4.07
N PRO A 40 -3.36 -10.47 -3.17
CA PRO A 40 -2.33 -11.15 -2.41
C PRO A 40 -2.96 -12.03 -1.31
N ASP A 41 -2.16 -12.90 -0.74
CA ASP A 41 -2.56 -13.73 0.39
C ASP A 41 -2.39 -12.97 1.72
N LEU A 42 -1.34 -12.14 1.82
CA LEU A 42 -1.07 -11.30 2.98
C LEU A 42 -0.66 -9.89 2.53
N ILE A 43 -1.03 -8.86 3.31
CA ILE A 43 -0.58 -7.47 3.09
C ILE A 43 -0.10 -6.91 4.42
N SER A 44 1.19 -6.52 4.48
CA SER A 44 1.70 -5.77 5.63
C SER A 44 1.43 -4.27 5.46
N VAL A 45 0.99 -3.63 6.55
CA VAL A 45 0.64 -2.22 6.60
C VAL A 45 1.21 -1.54 7.85
N ALA A 46 1.68 -0.31 7.70
CA ALA A 46 2.16 0.54 8.79
C ALA A 46 2.21 2.00 8.30
N LYS A 47 3.10 2.82 8.85
CA LYS A 47 3.35 4.22 8.46
C LYS A 47 2.07 5.04 8.29
N GLY A 48 1.50 5.06 7.09
CA GLY A 48 0.28 5.81 6.78
C GLY A 48 -0.97 5.37 7.55
N ILE A 49 -0.99 4.15 8.10
CA ILE A 49 -2.16 3.60 8.79
C ILE A 49 -2.67 4.49 9.92
N ALA A 50 -1.76 5.13 10.67
CA ALA A 50 -2.12 6.00 11.80
C ALA A 50 -1.32 7.31 11.80
N ASN A 51 -0.79 7.71 10.63
CA ASN A 51 -0.13 8.99 10.35
C ASN A 51 0.87 9.46 11.42
N GLY A 52 1.75 8.54 11.85
CA GLY A 52 2.81 8.81 12.84
C GLY A 52 2.58 8.19 14.21
N PHE A 53 1.38 7.78 14.55
CA PHE A 53 1.17 6.97 15.76
C PHE A 53 1.75 5.55 15.53
N PRO A 54 2.50 4.99 16.50
CA PRO A 54 3.10 3.67 16.35
C PRO A 54 2.04 2.56 16.19
N MET A 55 1.84 2.14 14.96
CA MET A 55 0.90 1.09 14.60
C MET A 55 1.34 0.37 13.34
N GLY A 56 1.07 -0.93 13.29
CA GLY A 56 1.19 -1.76 12.10
C GLY A 56 0.12 -2.84 12.11
N GLY A 57 -0.12 -3.44 10.96
CA GLY A 57 -1.11 -4.48 10.81
C GLY A 57 -0.75 -5.46 9.70
N LEU A 58 -1.43 -6.58 9.71
CA LEU A 58 -1.36 -7.59 8.66
C LEU A 58 -2.78 -7.93 8.22
N LEU A 59 -3.09 -7.69 6.96
CA LEU A 59 -4.33 -8.15 6.34
C LEU A 59 -4.12 -9.58 5.86
N ILE A 60 -4.97 -10.47 6.31
CA ILE A 60 -4.80 -11.91 6.09
C ILE A 60 -5.98 -12.43 5.25
N SER A 61 -5.67 -13.09 4.13
CA SER A 61 -6.68 -13.73 3.28
C SER A 61 -7.44 -14.79 4.05
N PRO A 62 -8.74 -14.98 3.80
CA PRO A 62 -9.54 -16.08 4.36
C PRO A 62 -9.01 -17.49 4.03
N LYS A 63 -8.05 -17.60 3.13
CA LYS A 63 -7.31 -18.85 2.87
C LYS A 63 -6.65 -19.39 4.14
N PHE A 64 -6.17 -18.50 5.02
CA PHE A 64 -5.56 -18.89 6.29
C PHE A 64 -6.60 -18.92 7.40
N LYS A 65 -6.67 -20.03 8.12
CA LYS A 65 -7.57 -20.17 9.25
C LYS A 65 -6.84 -19.79 10.54
N PRO A 66 -7.43 -18.91 11.37
CA PRO A 66 -6.81 -18.56 12.64
C PRO A 66 -6.82 -19.77 13.58
N VAL A 67 -5.72 -19.90 14.32
CA VAL A 67 -5.59 -20.91 15.38
C VAL A 67 -5.28 -20.16 16.68
N TYR A 68 -5.88 -20.58 17.78
CA TYR A 68 -5.64 -19.97 19.08
C TYR A 68 -4.16 -19.98 19.43
N GLY A 69 -3.62 -18.84 19.86
CA GLY A 69 -2.21 -18.68 20.19
C GLY A 69 -1.25 -18.55 18.98
N MET A 70 -1.76 -18.52 17.75
CA MET A 70 -0.94 -18.39 16.54
C MET A 70 -0.24 -17.03 16.46
N LEU A 71 -0.92 -15.97 16.87
CA LEU A 71 -0.40 -14.61 16.89
C LEU A 71 -0.57 -14.03 18.30
N GLY A 72 0.43 -13.29 18.74
CA GLY A 72 0.39 -12.62 20.04
C GLY A 72 1.10 -11.27 19.98
N THR A 73 0.53 -10.30 20.67
CA THR A 73 1.12 -8.98 20.81
C THR A 73 0.59 -8.32 22.09
N THR A 74 1.47 -7.65 22.84
CA THR A 74 1.06 -6.99 24.08
C THR A 74 0.21 -5.76 23.84
N PHE A 75 0.54 -4.95 22.83
CA PHE A 75 -0.14 -3.68 22.55
C PHE A 75 -0.96 -3.70 21.26
N GLY A 76 -1.02 -4.81 20.53
CA GLY A 76 -1.77 -4.90 19.28
C GLY A 76 -3.25 -4.68 19.49
N GLY A 77 -3.87 -3.86 18.63
CA GLY A 77 -5.29 -3.53 18.71
C GLY A 77 -5.65 -2.61 19.89
N ASN A 78 -4.69 -1.90 20.48
CA ASN A 78 -5.02 -0.94 21.54
C ASN A 78 -5.93 0.19 21.00
N HIS A 79 -6.83 0.65 21.86
CA HIS A 79 -7.89 1.58 21.46
C HIS A 79 -7.36 2.91 20.91
N LEU A 80 -6.23 3.41 21.44
CA LEU A 80 -5.67 4.68 21.00
C LEU A 80 -5.12 4.60 19.57
N ALA A 81 -4.38 3.52 19.26
CA ALA A 81 -3.90 3.28 17.91
C ALA A 81 -5.06 3.07 16.92
N CYS A 82 -6.08 2.32 17.31
CA CYS A 82 -7.26 2.10 16.49
C CYS A 82 -8.02 3.41 16.21
N ALA A 83 -8.20 4.25 17.23
CA ALA A 83 -8.84 5.56 17.08
C ALA A 83 -8.06 6.47 16.12
N ALA A 84 -6.73 6.49 16.24
CA ALA A 84 -5.87 7.24 15.32
C ALA A 84 -5.99 6.73 13.87
N ALA A 85 -6.03 5.40 13.68
CA ALA A 85 -6.18 4.82 12.36
C ALA A 85 -7.56 5.10 11.73
N ILE A 86 -8.63 5.07 12.51
CA ILE A 86 -9.98 5.43 12.05
C ILE A 86 -10.00 6.89 11.60
N ALA A 87 -9.48 7.81 12.41
CA ALA A 87 -9.43 9.23 12.07
C ALA A 87 -8.64 9.48 10.76
N VAL A 88 -7.58 8.70 10.50
CA VAL A 88 -6.85 8.79 9.23
C VAL A 88 -7.73 8.35 8.06
N LEU A 89 -8.50 7.28 8.20
CA LEU A 89 -9.39 6.81 7.14
C LEU A 89 -10.50 7.83 6.86
N ASP A 90 -11.09 8.41 7.89
CA ASP A 90 -12.13 9.45 7.76
C ASP A 90 -11.59 10.66 6.99
N ILE A 91 -10.41 11.18 7.37
CA ILE A 91 -9.78 12.31 6.68
C ILE A 91 -9.42 11.95 5.22
N MET A 92 -8.94 10.73 4.96
CA MET A 92 -8.62 10.30 3.60
C MET A 92 -9.86 10.30 2.70
N GLU A 93 -11.02 9.93 3.24
CA GLU A 93 -12.30 9.94 2.51
C GLU A 93 -12.82 11.37 2.36
N ASP A 94 -12.94 12.12 3.44
CA ASP A 94 -13.48 13.49 3.47
C ASP A 94 -12.72 14.46 2.57
N GLU A 95 -11.39 14.39 2.61
CA GLU A 95 -10.51 15.25 1.82
C GLU A 95 -10.14 14.65 0.44
N ARG A 96 -10.65 13.46 0.11
CA ARG A 96 -10.39 12.76 -1.16
C ARG A 96 -8.89 12.64 -1.46
N LEU A 97 -8.09 12.29 -0.45
CA LEU A 97 -6.63 12.32 -0.53
C LEU A 97 -6.08 11.34 -1.57
N ILE A 98 -6.74 10.21 -1.81
CA ILE A 98 -6.33 9.22 -2.83
C ILE A 98 -6.45 9.82 -4.24
N ASP A 99 -7.57 10.50 -4.52
CA ASP A 99 -7.78 11.16 -5.82
C ASP A 99 -6.76 12.28 -6.02
N ASN A 100 -6.49 13.06 -4.97
CA ASN A 100 -5.47 14.10 -5.02
C ASN A 100 -4.07 13.53 -5.29
N ALA A 101 -3.70 12.43 -4.62
CA ALA A 101 -2.42 11.76 -4.85
C ALA A 101 -2.27 11.27 -6.30
N ALA A 102 -3.34 10.69 -6.87
CA ALA A 102 -3.36 10.27 -8.27
C ALA A 102 -3.15 11.45 -9.23
N LYS A 103 -3.88 12.56 -9.01
CA LYS A 103 -3.81 13.77 -9.85
C LYS A 103 -2.45 14.46 -9.78
N VAL A 104 -1.96 14.70 -8.55
CA VAL A 104 -0.67 15.37 -8.34
C VAL A 104 0.49 14.50 -8.81
N GLY A 105 0.41 13.18 -8.60
CA GLY A 105 1.41 12.23 -9.08
C GLY A 105 1.49 12.20 -10.62
N ALA A 106 0.36 12.23 -11.31
CA ALA A 106 0.33 12.31 -12.78
C ALA A 106 0.95 13.61 -13.28
N TYR A 107 0.60 14.75 -12.67
CA TYR A 107 1.19 16.04 -12.98
C TYR A 107 2.71 16.07 -12.76
N LEU A 108 3.17 15.56 -11.60
CA LEU A 108 4.60 15.49 -11.30
C LEU A 108 5.35 14.66 -12.36
N LEU A 109 4.80 13.51 -12.74
CA LEU A 109 5.41 12.64 -13.74
C LEU A 109 5.51 13.33 -15.10
N GLU A 110 4.48 14.06 -15.50
CA GLU A 110 4.47 14.84 -16.74
C GLU A 110 5.56 15.93 -16.73
N GLU A 111 5.67 16.69 -15.64
CA GLU A 111 6.68 17.74 -15.51
C GLU A 111 8.10 17.15 -15.48
N LEU A 112 8.30 16.02 -14.83
CA LEU A 112 9.59 15.32 -14.83
C LEU A 112 9.98 14.83 -16.24
N HIS A 113 9.03 14.34 -17.04
CA HIS A 113 9.30 13.97 -18.43
C HIS A 113 9.71 15.19 -19.28
N LYS A 114 9.09 16.36 -19.06
CA LYS A 114 9.51 17.60 -19.74
C LYS A 114 10.96 17.99 -19.41
N LEU A 115 11.38 17.76 -18.16
CA LEU A 115 12.77 18.01 -17.74
C LEU A 115 13.76 17.05 -18.39
N LEU A 116 13.39 15.78 -18.56
CA LEU A 116 14.24 14.78 -19.25
C LEU A 116 14.62 15.23 -20.66
N HIS A 117 13.69 15.83 -21.39
CA HIS A 117 13.95 16.32 -22.75
C HIS A 117 14.81 17.59 -22.78
N ARG A 118 14.99 18.27 -21.64
CA ARG A 118 15.76 19.52 -21.52
C ARG A 118 17.17 19.33 -20.95
N SER A 119 17.48 18.18 -20.36
CA SER A 119 18.76 17.94 -19.67
C SER A 119 19.25 16.53 -19.92
N SER A 120 20.48 16.41 -20.42
CA SER A 120 21.18 15.13 -20.56
C SER A 120 21.70 14.57 -19.22
N LEU A 121 21.57 15.30 -18.13
CA LEU A 121 22.07 14.92 -16.80
C LEU A 121 21.01 14.28 -15.91
N ILE A 122 19.75 14.25 -16.32
CA ILE A 122 18.65 13.70 -15.53
C ILE A 122 18.28 12.32 -16.09
N PHE A 123 18.57 11.27 -15.32
CA PHE A 123 18.08 9.93 -15.59
C PHE A 123 16.88 9.66 -14.67
N ILE A 124 15.70 9.55 -15.25
CA ILE A 124 14.54 9.01 -14.54
C ILE A 124 14.43 7.53 -14.91
N TYR A 125 14.69 6.64 -13.96
CA TYR A 125 14.23 5.28 -14.12
C TYR A 125 12.72 5.33 -14.23
N SER A 126 12.18 5.04 -15.42
CA SER A 126 10.73 4.96 -15.59
C SER A 126 10.24 3.83 -14.70
N LEU A 127 9.53 4.15 -13.66
CA LEU A 127 8.59 3.24 -13.04
C LEU A 127 7.52 2.98 -14.10
N GLN A 128 7.75 1.96 -14.93
CA GLN A 128 6.71 1.47 -15.82
C GLN A 128 5.55 1.03 -14.96
N ARG A 129 4.39 1.60 -15.23
CA ARG A 129 3.09 1.25 -14.66
C ARG A 129 2.75 -0.24 -14.83
#